data_2b65fbc7c70ba3ce0878b15742e45537
#
_entry.id   2b65fbc7c70ba3ce0878b15742e45537
#
_cell.length_a   1.000
_cell.length_b   1.000
_cell.length_c   1.000
_cell.angle_alpha   90.00
_cell.angle_beta   90.00
_cell.angle_gamma   90.00
#
_symmetry.space_group_name_H-M   'P 1'
#
loop_
_entity.id
_entity.type
_entity.pdbx_description
1 polymer ?
#
loop_
_entity_poly.entity_id
_entity_poly.type
_entity_poly.pdbx_seq_one_letter_code
_entity_poly.pdbx_strand_id
1 'polypeptide(L)' 'WADYRLAGDRLYIDHVESPPALRGTGASGRLMAALAADARAQGLRITPICGFAAVWLRRSPEFRDLVG' A
#
# COMPACT_ATOMS: atom_id res chain seq x y z
N TRP A 1 0.13 -10.78 -3.09
CA TRP A 1 -1.23 -10.25 -2.98
C TRP A 1 -1.32 -9.24 -1.85
N ALA A 2 -2.44 -8.53 -1.80
CA ALA A 2 -2.72 -7.61 -0.72
C ALA A 2 -4.16 -7.78 -0.27
N ASP A 3 -4.37 -7.82 1.05
CA ASP A 3 -5.69 -7.74 1.66
C ASP A 3 -5.94 -6.28 2.03
N TYR A 4 -7.00 -5.71 1.50
CA TYR A 4 -7.34 -4.32 1.77
C TYR A 4 -8.86 -4.15 1.87
N ARG A 5 -9.27 -3.05 2.50
CA ARG A 5 -10.67 -2.70 2.66
C ARG A 5 -10.88 -1.23 2.34
N LEU A 6 -12.02 -0.94 1.75
CA LEU A 6 -12.45 0.45 1.51
C LEU A 6 -13.53 0.82 2.51
N ALA A 7 -13.40 1.97 3.15
CA ALA A 7 -14.41 2.49 4.07
C ALA A 7 -14.47 4.00 3.91
N GLY A 8 -15.53 4.50 3.28
CA GLY A 8 -15.68 5.92 3.00
C GLY A 8 -14.56 6.40 2.07
N ASP A 9 -13.78 7.37 2.53
CA ASP A 9 -12.66 7.95 1.80
C ASP A 9 -11.31 7.36 2.20
N ARG A 10 -11.29 6.18 2.85
CA ARG A 10 -10.09 5.59 3.41
C ARG A 10 -9.88 4.16 2.91
N LEU A 11 -8.64 3.88 2.53
CA LEU A 11 -8.20 2.54 2.16
C LEU A 11 -7.38 1.95 3.31
N TYR A 12 -7.83 0.82 3.84
CA TYR A 12 -7.10 0.09 4.88
C TYR A 12 -6.32 -1.03 4.22
N ILE A 13 -5.01 -1.06 4.40
CA ILE A 13 -4.16 -2.14 3.91
C ILE A 13 -3.85 -3.06 5.07
N ASP A 14 -4.54 -4.21 5.12
CA ASP A 14 -4.45 -5.15 6.23
C ASP A 14 -3.22 -6.04 6.12
N HIS A 15 -2.87 -6.47 4.92
CA HIS A 15 -1.76 -7.40 4.71
C HIS A 15 -1.25 -7.31 3.27
N VAL A 16 0.08 -7.36 3.13
CA VAL A 16 0.73 -7.43 1.82
C VAL A 16 1.73 -8.57 1.86
N GLU A 17 1.69 -9.44 0.87
CA GLU A 17 2.59 -10.60 0.81
C GLU A 17 2.98 -10.93 -0.61
N SER A 18 4.21 -11.41 -0.78
CA SER A 18 4.70 -11.97 -2.03
C SER A 18 5.07 -13.44 -1.81
N PRO A 19 4.83 -14.32 -2.80
CA PRO A 19 5.36 -15.68 -2.75
C PRO A 19 6.88 -15.66 -2.55
N PRO A 20 7.47 -16.66 -1.88
CA PRO A 20 8.92 -16.68 -1.67
C PRO A 20 9.73 -16.55 -2.96
N ALA A 21 9.25 -17.12 -4.07
CA ALA A 21 9.92 -17.04 -5.36
C ALA A 21 9.99 -15.62 -5.91
N LEU A 22 9.11 -14.73 -5.49
CA LEU A 22 9.07 -13.34 -5.96
C LEU A 22 9.69 -12.36 -4.97
N ARG A 23 10.09 -12.82 -3.79
CA ARG A 23 10.74 -11.95 -2.81
C ARG A 23 12.08 -11.47 -3.35
N GLY A 24 12.36 -10.18 -3.19
CA GLY A 24 13.58 -9.59 -3.72
C GLY A 24 13.47 -9.12 -5.16
N THR A 25 12.35 -9.38 -5.85
CA THR A 25 12.14 -8.93 -7.23
C THR A 25 11.47 -7.56 -7.31
N GLY A 26 11.04 -7.00 -6.17
CA GLY A 26 10.29 -5.75 -6.14
C GLY A 26 8.79 -5.93 -6.39
N ALA A 27 8.28 -7.18 -6.41
CA ALA A 27 6.87 -7.45 -6.70
C ALA A 27 5.94 -6.78 -5.68
N SER A 28 6.27 -6.87 -4.38
CA SER A 28 5.47 -6.21 -3.34
C SER A 28 5.51 -4.69 -3.46
N GLY A 29 6.67 -4.14 -3.82
CA GLY A 29 6.80 -2.69 -4.06
C GLY A 29 5.95 -2.23 -5.23
N ARG A 30 5.92 -2.99 -6.31
CA ARG A 30 5.06 -2.67 -7.46
C ARG A 30 3.59 -2.75 -7.08
N LEU A 31 3.19 -3.74 -6.29
CA LEU A 31 1.82 -3.86 -5.79
C LEU A 31 1.45 -2.66 -4.93
N MET A 32 2.32 -2.27 -4.01
CA MET A 32 2.09 -1.09 -3.17
C MET A 32 1.97 0.18 -4.00
N ALA A 33 2.84 0.34 -5.00
CA ALA A 33 2.78 1.50 -5.88
C ALA A 33 1.45 1.57 -6.63
N ALA A 34 0.96 0.44 -7.12
CA ALA A 34 -0.32 0.37 -7.82
C ALA A 34 -1.48 0.73 -6.88
N LEU A 35 -1.49 0.20 -5.65
CA LEU A 35 -2.52 0.51 -4.66
C LEU A 35 -2.49 1.99 -4.29
N ALA A 36 -1.31 2.54 -4.06
CA ALA A 36 -1.16 3.94 -3.67
C ALA A 36 -1.57 4.89 -4.80
N ALA A 37 -1.19 4.58 -6.03
CA ALA A 37 -1.57 5.38 -7.19
C ALA A 37 -3.08 5.37 -7.40
N ASP A 38 -3.72 4.22 -7.23
CA ASP A 38 -5.17 4.10 -7.34
C ASP A 38 -5.88 4.88 -6.24
N ALA A 39 -5.37 4.80 -5.00
CA ALA A 39 -5.92 5.58 -3.90
C ALA A 39 -5.84 7.08 -4.17
N ARG A 40 -4.70 7.54 -4.69
CA ARG A 40 -4.53 8.96 -5.04
C ARG A 40 -5.53 9.37 -6.12
N ALA A 41 -5.70 8.55 -7.15
CA ALA A 41 -6.62 8.85 -8.24
C ALA A 41 -8.07 8.95 -7.76
N GLN A 42 -8.42 8.20 -6.72
CA GLN A 42 -9.76 8.19 -6.15
C GLN A 42 -9.94 9.16 -4.98
N GLY A 43 -8.90 9.89 -4.60
CA GLY A 43 -8.96 10.83 -3.49
C GLY A 43 -9.02 10.15 -2.12
N LEU A 44 -8.51 8.93 -2.00
CA LEU A 44 -8.54 8.16 -0.77
C LEU A 44 -7.31 8.44 0.08
N ARG A 45 -7.48 8.34 1.40
CA ARG A 45 -6.38 8.25 2.35
C ARG A 45 -6.04 6.79 2.59
N ILE A 46 -4.82 6.50 3.00
CA ILE A 46 -4.38 5.14 3.27
C ILE A 46 -4.05 4.98 4.75
N THR A 47 -4.67 3.99 5.39
CA THR A 47 -4.33 3.58 6.75
C THR A 47 -3.62 2.22 6.65
N PRO A 48 -2.28 2.18 6.76
CA PRO A 48 -1.55 0.93 6.68
C PRO A 48 -1.59 0.20 8.02
N ILE A 49 -2.29 -0.92 8.06
CA ILE A 49 -2.33 -1.79 9.25
C ILE A 49 -1.16 -2.76 9.18
N CYS A 50 -0.83 -3.24 7.97
CA CYS A 50 0.33 -4.08 7.74
C CYS A 50 1.63 -3.30 7.98
N GLY A 51 2.57 -3.87 8.75
CA GLY A 51 3.84 -3.22 9.03
C GLY A 51 4.67 -2.94 7.79
N PHE A 52 4.66 -3.86 6.81
CA PHE A 52 5.34 -3.66 5.54
C PHE A 52 4.78 -2.44 4.80
N ALA A 53 3.45 -2.34 4.71
CA ALA A 53 2.80 -1.23 4.03
C ALA A 53 3.11 0.10 4.71
N ALA A 54 3.12 0.13 6.04
CA ALA A 54 3.42 1.34 6.80
C ALA A 54 4.84 1.83 6.53
N VAL A 55 5.81 0.93 6.53
CA VAL A 55 7.22 1.28 6.26
C VAL A 55 7.39 1.73 4.82
N TRP A 56 6.80 0.99 3.89
CA TRP A 56 6.91 1.30 2.47
C TRP A 56 6.38 2.69 2.15
N LEU A 57 5.19 3.01 2.68
CA LEU A 57 4.57 4.31 2.44
C LEU A 57 5.38 5.45 3.05
N ARG A 58 5.90 5.28 4.25
CA ARG A 58 6.73 6.30 4.89
C ARG A 58 8.01 6.59 4.12
N ARG A 59 8.55 5.59 3.44
CA ARG A 59 9.77 5.71 2.64
C ARG A 59 9.51 6.19 1.22
N SER A 60 8.25 6.34 0.82
CA SER A 60 7.88 6.76 -0.53
C SER A 60 7.54 8.24 -0.54
N PRO A 61 8.46 9.12 -0.99
CA PRO A 61 8.17 10.56 -1.04
C PRO A 61 6.92 10.87 -1.85
N GLU A 62 6.61 10.02 -2.83
CA GLU A 62 5.50 10.20 -3.75
C GLU A 62 4.15 9.96 -3.09
N PHE A 63 4.09 9.04 -2.10
CA PHE A 63 2.82 8.58 -1.53
C PHE A 63 2.65 8.80 -0.03
N ARG A 64 3.70 9.24 0.68
CA ARG A 64 3.62 9.36 2.14
C ARG A 64 2.58 10.36 2.61
N ASP A 65 2.19 11.31 1.77
CA ASP A 65 1.15 12.28 2.08
C ASP A 65 -0.25 11.66 2.12
N LEU A 66 -0.42 10.45 1.58
CA LEU A 66 -1.70 9.73 1.62
C LEU A 66 -1.94 9.03 2.96
N VAL A 67 -0.89 8.82 3.74
CA VAL A 67 -1.00 8.13 5.03
C VAL A 67 -1.80 8.99 6.00
N GLY A 68 -2.83 8.38 6.56
CA GLY A 68 -3.68 9.09 7.51
C GLY A 68 -4.33 8.20 8.52
#